data_9b8f60b3e6c6410197fe2e2c3dc8a45e
#
_entry.id   9b8f60b3e6c6410197fe2e2c3dc8a45e
#
_cell.length_a   1.000
_cell.length_b   1.000
_cell.length_c   1.000
_cell.angle_alpha   90.00
_cell.angle_beta   90.00
_cell.angle_gamma   90.00
#
_symmetry.space_group_name_H-M   'P 1'
#
loop_
_entity.id
_entity.type
_entity.pdbx_description
1 polymer ?
#
loop_
_entity_poly.entity_id
_entity_poly.type
_entity_poly.pdbx_seq_one_letter_code
_entity_poly.pdbx_strand_id
1 'polypeptide(L)'
;MTLANICILVACLLPPVSIALAKASLFRARDRQMRYDNNNPRDWEARLTGWRQRAHAAQMNGFEALPLFIAAVILAQQAHANQATIDSLAISFIAIRIAYIAVYLLNYGNLRSIIWFAGVGVSIAILMLA
;
A
#
# COMPACT_ATOMS: atom_id res chain seq x y z
N MET A 1 -13.83 13.78 -11.82
CA MET A 1 -12.97 12.74 -11.24
C MET A 1 -13.86 11.82 -10.42
N THR A 2 -13.85 10.52 -10.72
CA THR A 2 -14.68 9.52 -10.00
C THR A 2 -14.06 9.20 -8.64
N LEU A 3 -14.85 8.59 -7.75
CA LEU A 3 -14.34 8.14 -6.45
C LEU A 3 -13.26 7.06 -6.59
N ALA A 4 -13.40 6.16 -7.57
CA ALA A 4 -12.36 5.18 -7.90
C ALA A 4 -11.03 5.85 -8.31
N ASN A 5 -11.07 6.97 -9.04
CA ASN A 5 -9.85 7.72 -9.40
C ASN A 5 -9.18 8.34 -8.16
N ILE A 6 -9.98 8.80 -7.19
CA ILE A 6 -9.46 9.25 -5.89
C ILE A 6 -8.82 8.08 -5.14
N CYS A 7 -9.44 6.90 -5.18
CA CYS A 7 -8.86 5.69 -4.58
C CYS A 7 -7.52 5.31 -5.23
N ILE A 8 -7.35 5.46 -6.55
CA ILE A 8 -6.04 5.28 -7.20
C ILE A 8 -5.00 6.23 -6.61
N LEU A 9 -5.33 7.52 -6.48
CA LEU A 9 -4.41 8.50 -5.89
C LEU A 9 -4.03 8.10 -4.45
N VAL A 10 -5.02 7.75 -3.63
CA VAL A 10 -4.78 7.30 -2.25
C VAL A 10 -3.91 6.04 -2.23
N ALA A 11 -4.19 5.06 -3.09
CA ALA A 11 -3.39 3.83 -3.19
C ALA A 11 -1.92 4.12 -3.52
N CYS A 12 -1.65 5.09 -4.41
CA CYS A 12 -0.29 5.51 -4.75
C CYS A 12 0.44 6.20 -3.58
N LEU A 13 -0.30 6.88 -2.68
CA LEU A 13 0.27 7.60 -1.55
C LEU A 13 0.45 6.72 -0.29
N LEU A 14 -0.27 5.63 -0.16
CA LEU A 14 -0.16 4.73 1.00
C LEU A 14 1.25 4.13 1.20
N PRO A 15 1.97 3.63 0.16
CA PRO A 15 3.30 3.09 0.34
C PRO A 15 4.30 4.10 0.92
N PRO A 16 4.43 5.33 0.39
CA PRO A 16 5.26 6.36 1.01
C PRO A 16 4.89 6.68 2.47
N VAL A 17 3.61 6.65 2.82
CA VAL A 17 3.15 6.91 4.19
C VAL A 17 3.66 5.83 5.15
N SER A 18 3.68 4.55 4.75
CA SER A 18 4.15 3.47 5.62
C SER A 18 5.61 3.64 6.03
N ILE A 19 6.51 4.02 5.11
CA ILE A 19 7.93 4.26 5.43
C ILE A 19 8.15 5.60 6.12
N ALA A 20 7.30 6.60 5.88
CA ALA A 20 7.40 7.90 6.54
C ALA A 20 7.29 7.78 8.06
N LEU A 21 6.51 6.83 8.58
CA LEU A 21 6.43 6.52 10.01
C LEU A 21 7.79 6.06 10.56
N ALA A 22 8.50 5.19 9.84
CA ALA A 22 9.83 4.73 10.23
C ALA A 22 10.85 5.88 10.20
N LYS A 23 10.82 6.69 9.14
CA LYS A 23 11.69 7.88 9.01
C LYS A 23 11.46 8.86 10.15
N ALA A 24 10.20 9.19 10.44
CA ALA A 24 9.84 10.10 11.52
C ALA A 24 10.34 9.61 12.88
N SER A 25 10.26 8.30 13.16
CA SER A 25 10.69 7.71 14.40
C SER A 25 12.22 7.79 14.63
N LEU A 26 13.00 7.88 13.55
CA LEU A 26 14.47 7.91 13.61
C LEU A 26 15.07 9.27 13.24
N PHE A 27 14.26 10.26 12.91
CA PHE A 27 14.75 11.59 12.53
C PHE A 27 15.62 12.25 13.61
N ARG A 28 15.28 12.01 14.89
CA ARG A 28 16.01 12.51 16.08
C ARG A 28 16.68 11.41 16.90
N ALA A 29 16.98 10.26 16.28
CA ALA A 29 17.67 9.19 17.00
C ALA A 29 18.99 9.70 17.61
N ARG A 30 19.31 9.27 18.85
CA ARG A 30 20.60 9.59 19.51
C ARG A 30 21.77 8.97 18.76
N ASP A 31 21.60 7.74 18.29
CA ASP A 31 22.58 7.06 17.45
C ASP A 31 22.57 7.65 16.05
N ARG A 32 23.69 8.25 15.66
CA ARG A 32 23.85 8.85 14.31
C ARG A 32 23.71 7.83 13.20
N GLN A 33 24.10 6.58 13.41
CA GLN A 33 23.99 5.50 12.40
C GLN A 33 22.54 5.11 12.12
N MET A 34 21.64 5.33 13.08
CA MET A 34 20.22 5.05 12.93
C MET A 34 19.43 6.20 12.32
N ARG A 35 20.00 7.40 12.24
CA ARG A 35 19.32 8.56 11.64
C ARG A 35 19.10 8.34 10.16
N TYR A 36 17.97 8.87 9.67
CA TYR A 36 17.68 8.86 8.25
C TYR A 36 18.74 9.66 7.48
N ASP A 37 19.38 9.01 6.51
CA ASP A 37 20.35 9.61 5.61
C ASP A 37 19.70 9.84 4.24
N ASN A 38 19.38 11.10 3.93
CA ASN A 38 18.76 11.47 2.66
C ASN A 38 19.70 11.37 1.46
N ASN A 39 21.02 11.28 1.68
CA ASN A 39 21.98 11.08 0.61
C ASN A 39 22.10 9.61 0.20
N ASN A 40 21.85 8.67 1.15
CA ASN A 40 21.94 7.24 0.93
C ASN A 40 20.69 6.52 1.48
N PRO A 41 19.49 6.81 0.96
CA PRO A 41 18.24 6.30 1.53
C PRO A 41 18.14 4.77 1.48
N ARG A 42 18.65 4.13 0.44
CA ARG A 42 18.61 2.68 0.30
C ARG A 42 19.50 1.94 1.29
N ASP A 43 20.69 2.46 1.56
CA ASP A 43 21.59 1.91 2.58
C ASP A 43 20.99 2.06 3.97
N TRP A 44 20.28 3.16 4.23
CA TRP A 44 19.55 3.35 5.47
C TRP A 44 18.40 2.34 5.60
N GLU A 45 17.60 2.16 4.56
CA GLU A 45 16.51 1.19 4.51
C GLU A 45 17.00 -0.24 4.78
N ALA A 46 18.16 -0.62 4.23
CA ALA A 46 18.77 -1.95 4.41
C ALA A 46 19.19 -2.24 5.88
N ARG A 47 19.40 -1.20 6.69
CA ARG A 47 19.77 -1.31 8.11
C ARG A 47 18.59 -1.31 9.07
N LEU A 48 17.37 -1.14 8.58
CA LEU A 48 16.17 -1.14 9.40
C LEU A 48 15.91 -2.51 10.03
N THR A 49 15.42 -2.49 11.27
CA THR A 49 15.07 -3.69 12.04
C THR A 49 13.70 -3.54 12.70
N GLY A 50 13.12 -4.65 13.12
CA GLY A 50 11.85 -4.66 13.84
C GLY A 50 10.68 -4.10 13.02
N TRP A 51 9.82 -3.32 13.66
CA TRP A 51 8.64 -2.76 12.98
C TRP A 51 8.98 -1.80 11.84
N ARG A 52 10.15 -1.15 11.88
CA ARG A 52 10.60 -0.23 10.82
C ARG A 52 10.97 -0.98 9.56
N GLN A 53 11.63 -2.13 9.68
CA GLN A 53 11.86 -3.04 8.56
C GLN A 53 10.53 -3.53 7.97
N ARG A 54 9.55 -3.85 8.82
CA ARG A 54 8.20 -4.24 8.37
C ARG A 54 7.48 -3.09 7.66
N ALA A 55 7.67 -1.84 8.10
CA ALA A 55 7.14 -0.66 7.41
C ALA A 55 7.71 -0.51 6.00
N HIS A 56 9.02 -0.73 5.83
CA HIS A 56 9.65 -0.77 4.51
C HIS A 56 9.12 -1.92 3.65
N ALA A 57 8.99 -3.11 4.20
CA ALA A 57 8.42 -4.25 3.49
C ALA A 57 6.95 -4.01 3.08
N ALA A 58 6.16 -3.36 3.93
CA ALA A 58 4.79 -2.96 3.60
C ALA A 58 4.74 -1.93 2.47
N GLN A 59 5.69 -0.97 2.43
CA GLN A 59 5.86 -0.04 1.31
C GLN A 59 6.11 -0.77 0.00
N MET A 60 7.07 -1.69 -0.03
CA MET A 60 7.41 -2.45 -1.23
C MET A 60 6.21 -3.25 -1.75
N ASN A 61 5.53 -3.98 -0.87
CA ASN A 61 4.31 -4.67 -1.24
C ASN A 61 3.18 -3.72 -1.68
N GLY A 62 3.15 -2.52 -1.13
CA GLY A 62 2.23 -1.48 -1.59
C GLY A 62 2.43 -1.15 -3.07
N PHE A 63 3.66 -0.93 -3.50
CA PHE A 63 3.98 -0.67 -4.91
C PHE A 63 3.70 -1.88 -5.81
N GLU A 64 3.94 -3.10 -5.34
CA GLU A 64 3.63 -4.33 -6.08
C GLU A 64 2.12 -4.50 -6.36
N ALA A 65 1.27 -4.02 -5.46
CA ALA A 65 -0.18 -4.14 -5.59
C ALA A 65 -0.79 -3.11 -6.56
N LEU A 66 -0.11 -1.98 -6.83
CA LEU A 66 -0.65 -0.87 -7.62
C LEU A 66 -0.95 -1.23 -9.08
N PRO A 67 -0.07 -1.90 -9.84
CA PRO A 67 -0.29 -2.11 -11.27
C PRO A 67 -1.61 -2.83 -11.56
N LEU A 68 -1.92 -3.90 -10.82
CA LEU A 68 -3.14 -4.66 -11.01
C LEU A 68 -4.37 -3.82 -10.65
N PHE A 69 -4.36 -3.11 -9.51
CA PHE A 69 -5.48 -2.28 -9.08
C PHE A 69 -5.76 -1.14 -10.05
N ILE A 70 -4.71 -0.42 -10.45
CA ILE A 70 -4.83 0.73 -11.38
C ILE A 70 -5.36 0.25 -12.73
N ALA A 71 -4.78 -0.81 -13.28
CA ALA A 71 -5.23 -1.38 -14.55
C ALA A 71 -6.68 -1.84 -14.48
N ALA A 72 -7.08 -2.52 -13.41
CA ALA A 72 -8.43 -3.00 -13.20
C ALA A 72 -9.45 -1.85 -13.22
N VAL A 73 -9.20 -0.79 -12.46
CA VAL A 73 -10.10 0.39 -12.40
C VAL A 73 -10.22 1.06 -13.78
N ILE A 74 -9.06 1.31 -14.43
CA ILE A 74 -9.06 1.98 -15.75
C ILE A 74 -9.81 1.15 -16.80
N LEU A 75 -9.53 -0.15 -16.89
CA LEU A 75 -10.16 -1.02 -17.87
C LEU A 75 -11.67 -1.17 -17.64
N ALA A 76 -12.10 -1.32 -16.36
CA ALA A 76 -13.52 -1.35 -16.03
C ALA A 76 -14.24 -0.04 -16.40
N GLN A 77 -13.59 1.11 -16.18
CA GLN A 77 -14.14 2.40 -16.61
C GLN A 77 -14.19 2.55 -18.13
N GLN A 78 -13.17 2.08 -18.85
CA GLN A 78 -13.15 2.08 -20.33
C GLN A 78 -14.23 1.18 -20.92
N ALA A 79 -14.54 0.07 -20.27
CA ALA A 79 -15.62 -0.82 -20.67
C ALA A 79 -17.03 -0.29 -20.31
N HIS A 80 -17.11 0.94 -19.75
CA HIS A 80 -18.36 1.54 -19.29
C HIS A 80 -19.13 0.72 -18.26
N ALA A 81 -18.42 -0.06 -17.44
CA ALA A 81 -19.02 -0.81 -16.35
C ALA A 81 -19.70 0.11 -15.32
N ASN A 82 -20.57 -0.45 -14.50
CA ASN A 82 -21.31 0.34 -13.50
C ASN A 82 -20.36 1.06 -12.53
N GLN A 83 -20.32 2.39 -12.62
CA GLN A 83 -19.39 3.22 -11.85
C GLN A 83 -19.57 3.07 -10.34
N ALA A 84 -20.80 2.91 -9.84
CA ALA A 84 -21.03 2.73 -8.40
C ALA A 84 -20.43 1.42 -7.89
N THR A 85 -20.44 0.36 -8.71
CA THR A 85 -19.79 -0.92 -8.36
C THR A 85 -18.28 -0.76 -8.35
N ILE A 86 -17.68 -0.09 -9.34
CA ILE A 86 -16.24 0.19 -9.38
C ILE A 86 -15.83 1.01 -8.14
N ASP A 87 -16.56 2.05 -7.82
CA ASP A 87 -16.28 2.92 -6.67
C ASP A 87 -16.33 2.15 -5.35
N SER A 88 -17.34 1.30 -5.15
CA SER A 88 -17.48 0.49 -3.93
C SER A 88 -16.33 -0.50 -3.76
N LEU A 89 -15.93 -1.17 -4.84
CA LEU A 89 -14.79 -2.10 -4.82
C LEU A 89 -13.46 -1.35 -4.62
N ALA A 90 -13.30 -0.18 -5.21
CA ALA A 90 -12.12 0.65 -5.03
C ALA A 90 -11.95 1.11 -3.58
N ILE A 91 -13.03 1.54 -2.92
CA ILE A 91 -13.03 1.87 -1.48
C ILE A 91 -12.66 0.63 -0.65
N SER A 92 -13.23 -0.53 -0.98
CA SER A 92 -12.89 -1.79 -0.30
C SER A 92 -11.41 -2.13 -0.44
N PHE A 93 -10.82 -1.92 -1.62
CA PHE A 93 -9.38 -2.10 -1.82
C PHE A 93 -8.57 -1.19 -0.89
N ILE A 94 -8.90 0.10 -0.79
CA ILE A 94 -8.20 1.04 0.10
C ILE A 94 -8.30 0.60 1.55
N ALA A 95 -9.48 0.22 2.04
CA ALA A 95 -9.66 -0.29 3.39
C ALA A 95 -8.79 -1.53 3.67
N ILE A 96 -8.75 -2.47 2.71
CA ILE A 96 -7.91 -3.68 2.78
C ILE A 96 -6.41 -3.29 2.81
N ARG A 97 -5.97 -2.32 2.02
CA ARG A 97 -4.57 -1.88 2.03
C ARG A 97 -4.16 -1.21 3.33
N ILE A 98 -5.03 -0.41 3.93
CA ILE A 98 -4.79 0.19 5.25
C ILE A 98 -4.69 -0.91 6.32
N ALA A 99 -5.62 -1.86 6.33
CA ALA A 99 -5.58 -3.02 7.23
C ALA A 99 -4.30 -3.84 7.04
N TYR A 100 -3.87 -4.06 5.78
CA TYR A 100 -2.64 -4.77 5.44
C TYR A 100 -1.41 -4.11 6.08
N ILE A 101 -1.28 -2.79 5.95
CA ILE A 101 -0.16 -2.05 6.55
C ILE A 101 -0.18 -2.20 8.07
N ALA A 102 -1.33 -2.02 8.71
CA ALA A 102 -1.47 -2.15 10.17
C ALA A 102 -1.06 -3.56 10.65
N VAL A 103 -1.57 -4.60 10.02
CA VAL A 103 -1.29 -6.00 10.37
C VAL A 103 0.19 -6.35 10.10
N TYR A 104 0.79 -5.77 9.06
CA TYR A 104 2.22 -5.95 8.78
C TYR A 104 3.08 -5.35 9.89
N LEU A 105 2.79 -4.12 10.30
CA LEU A 105 3.51 -3.44 11.39
C LEU A 105 3.39 -4.21 12.72
N LEU A 106 2.21 -4.78 13.00
CA LEU A 106 1.93 -5.58 14.19
C LEU A 106 2.50 -7.00 14.14
N ASN A 107 3.08 -7.42 13.02
CA ASN A 107 3.73 -8.72 12.82
C ASN A 107 2.78 -9.95 12.85
N TYR A 108 1.54 -9.79 12.37
CA TYR A 108 0.60 -10.90 12.23
C TYR A 108 0.70 -11.55 10.84
N GLY A 109 1.67 -12.46 10.65
CA GLY A 109 2.01 -13.03 9.35
C GLY A 109 0.87 -13.73 8.62
N ASN A 110 0.13 -14.61 9.29
CA ASN A 110 -0.98 -15.37 8.68
C ASN A 110 -2.13 -14.45 8.29
N LEU A 111 -2.51 -13.53 9.17
CA LEU A 111 -3.57 -12.55 8.89
C LEU A 111 -3.18 -11.63 7.73
N ARG A 112 -1.92 -11.23 7.67
CA ARG A 112 -1.38 -10.44 6.55
C ARG A 112 -1.59 -11.15 5.21
N SER A 113 -1.31 -12.46 5.14
CA SER A 113 -1.48 -13.23 3.91
C SER A 113 -2.95 -13.31 3.48
N ILE A 114 -3.88 -13.50 4.42
CA ILE A 114 -5.32 -13.50 4.14
C ILE A 114 -5.75 -12.14 3.58
N ILE A 115 -5.34 -11.05 4.21
CA ILE A 115 -5.67 -9.68 3.77
C ILE A 115 -5.05 -9.38 2.40
N TRP A 116 -3.85 -9.90 2.11
CA TRP A 116 -3.22 -9.78 0.81
C TRP A 116 -4.07 -10.44 -0.30
N PHE A 117 -4.51 -11.68 -0.08
CA PHE A 117 -5.40 -12.38 -1.01
C PHE A 117 -6.73 -11.64 -1.20
N ALA A 118 -7.29 -11.06 -0.15
CA ALA A 118 -8.50 -10.24 -0.26
C ALA A 118 -8.27 -9.02 -1.18
N GLY A 119 -7.14 -8.33 -1.05
CA GLY A 119 -6.78 -7.20 -1.91
C GLY A 119 -6.62 -7.58 -3.38
N VAL A 120 -5.93 -8.70 -3.65
CA VAL A 120 -5.81 -9.26 -5.01
C VAL A 120 -7.19 -9.65 -5.56
N GLY A 121 -8.02 -10.31 -4.75
CA GLY A 121 -9.37 -10.72 -5.14
C GLY A 121 -10.25 -9.54 -5.52
N VAL A 122 -10.21 -8.44 -4.76
CA VAL A 122 -10.95 -7.21 -5.10
C VAL A 122 -10.45 -6.60 -6.41
N SER A 123 -9.14 -6.56 -6.64
CA SER A 123 -8.58 -6.05 -7.89
C SER A 123 -9.02 -6.91 -9.09
N ILE A 124 -9.02 -8.23 -8.94
CA ILE A 124 -9.54 -9.15 -9.97
C ILE A 124 -11.04 -8.94 -10.17
N ALA A 125 -11.83 -8.77 -9.12
CA ALA A 125 -13.27 -8.51 -9.23
C ALA A 125 -13.56 -7.23 -10.02
N ILE A 126 -12.78 -6.16 -9.81
CA ILE A 126 -12.89 -4.93 -10.61
C ILE A 126 -12.54 -5.23 -12.08
N LEU A 127 -11.44 -5.95 -12.32
CA LEU A 127 -11.00 -6.28 -13.68
C LEU A 127 -12.04 -7.11 -14.44
N MET A 128 -12.77 -7.99 -13.76
CA MET A 128 -13.84 -8.80 -14.35
C MET A 128 -15.09 -8.00 -14.74
N LEU A 129 -15.18 -6.73 -14.36
CA LEU A 129 -16.24 -5.82 -14.85
C LEU A 129 -15.91 -5.25 -16.24
N ALA A 130 -14.65 -5.36 -16.67
CA ALA A 130 -14.21 -4.95 -17.99
C ALA A 130 -14.59 -6.03 -19.02
#